data_d867ac609fb139af87d3baad564059bb
#
_entry.id   d867ac609fb139af87d3baad564059bb
#
_cell.length_a   1.000
_cell.length_b   1.000
_cell.length_c   1.000
_cell.angle_alpha   90.00
_cell.angle_beta   90.00
_cell.angle_gamma   90.00
#
_symmetry.space_group_name_H-M   'P 1'
#
loop_
_entity.id
_entity.type
_entity.pdbx_description
1 polymer ?
#
loop_
_entity_poly.entity_id
_entity_poly.type
_entity_poly.pdbx_seq_one_letter_code
_entity_poly.pdbx_strand_id
1 'polypeptide(L)'
;MRRLPRLGDIALIVALVLPLAVALPRLGGLGGPPELWLTWLGRVTGILGLAMMLLAGLVSCRVPGFDRPFGGLARLWRMHHWLGFAAFILVMVHALAMGLAAVPASLEAAVATLFPPPAQGAIWLGWLAWVAMVVFLAPTFGFFGKPHYQRWKRLHLVSAAALLLGLWHALLLAGETWPWWLLGIAGLGAIAWRKGVAPQRRHPYRIEQVVSLARGVVELVLRPEGSGIRHAVGQFVYLTPLDERLAAGRGEEHPYTIASAPSDSRLRIGIKDLGDASHALQTVMPETRVLIEGPYGEFFERRFPQRDMLWLGGGIGITPFVAGARNLGAGSVPDVHVHLFYLANNPDRAYYRQEFCEIAARVEGFAYTQHYHRDHGPLTEAFLREHCPDCAEREIYLCGPPGMNAYLQRLLIEQGIPAARIHSEVFDFL
;
A
#
# COMPACT_ATOMS: atom_id res chain seq x y z
N MET A 1 -5.29 21.45 10.40
CA MET A 1 -4.22 21.02 11.34
C MET A 1 -3.43 19.87 10.69
N ARG A 2 -2.08 19.97 10.63
CA ARG A 2 -1.25 18.85 10.16
C ARG A 2 -1.36 17.72 11.19
N ARG A 3 -1.70 16.50 10.77
CA ARG A 3 -1.66 15.33 11.68
C ARG A 3 -0.24 15.21 12.25
N LEU A 4 -0.13 14.96 13.55
CA LEU A 4 1.18 14.68 14.17
C LEU A 4 1.85 13.49 13.44
N PRO A 5 3.18 13.54 13.27
CA PRO A 5 3.89 12.44 12.63
C PRO A 5 3.71 11.17 13.48
N ARG A 6 3.46 10.05 12.83
CA ARG A 6 3.35 8.76 13.49
C ARG A 6 4.73 8.28 13.92
N LEU A 7 4.80 7.42 14.94
CA LEU A 7 6.08 6.87 15.42
C LEU A 7 6.89 6.21 14.29
N GLY A 8 6.23 5.51 13.36
CA GLY A 8 6.88 4.91 12.21
C GLY A 8 7.50 5.95 11.26
N ASP A 9 6.87 7.11 11.08
CA ASP A 9 7.40 8.19 10.24
C ASP A 9 8.68 8.77 10.86
N ILE A 10 8.65 8.98 12.17
CA ILE A 10 9.83 9.48 12.93
C ILE A 10 10.97 8.47 12.81
N ALA A 11 10.68 7.18 13.01
CA ALA A 11 11.69 6.13 12.89
C ALA A 11 12.31 6.06 11.48
N LEU A 12 11.51 6.20 10.41
CA LEU A 12 12.02 6.26 9.04
C LEU A 12 12.89 7.50 8.77
N ILE A 13 12.46 8.67 9.27
CA ILE A 13 13.26 9.90 9.13
C ILE A 13 14.60 9.76 9.86
N VAL A 14 14.59 9.25 11.08
CA VAL A 14 15.83 9.01 11.84
C VAL A 14 16.73 8.02 11.09
N ALA A 15 16.19 6.90 10.61
CA ALA A 15 16.94 5.90 9.86
C ALA A 15 17.49 6.43 8.53
N LEU A 16 16.77 7.34 7.86
CA LEU A 16 17.21 8.00 6.63
C LEU A 16 18.36 8.96 6.87
N VAL A 17 18.27 9.76 7.95
CA VAL A 17 19.25 10.81 8.24
C VAL A 17 20.51 10.25 8.92
N LEU A 18 20.42 9.08 9.57
CA LEU A 18 21.50 8.47 10.33
C LEU A 18 22.82 8.31 9.56
N PRO A 19 22.86 7.71 8.34
CA PRO A 19 24.11 7.59 7.57
C PRO A 19 24.70 8.95 7.21
N LEU A 20 23.86 9.95 6.91
CA LEU A 20 24.30 11.30 6.60
C LEU A 20 24.90 11.99 7.83
N ALA A 21 24.24 11.89 8.98
CA ALA A 21 24.73 12.47 10.23
C ALA A 21 26.09 11.91 10.63
N VAL A 22 26.28 10.60 10.48
CA VAL A 22 27.56 9.92 10.75
C VAL A 22 28.64 10.31 9.74
N ALA A 23 28.28 10.53 8.47
CA ALA A 23 29.24 10.96 7.44
C ALA A 23 29.58 12.46 7.49
N LEU A 24 28.74 13.28 8.13
CA LEU A 24 28.84 14.76 8.11
C LEU A 24 30.23 15.32 8.44
N PRO A 25 30.97 14.82 9.45
CA PRO A 25 32.32 15.33 9.77
C PRO A 25 33.34 15.13 8.64
N ARG A 26 33.08 14.20 7.73
CA ARG A 26 33.96 13.84 6.61
C ARG A 26 33.53 14.42 5.25
N LEU A 27 32.35 15.04 5.20
CA LEU A 27 31.82 15.61 3.94
C LEU A 27 32.54 16.91 3.53
N GLY A 28 33.21 17.58 4.45
CA GLY A 28 33.80 18.89 4.26
C GLY A 28 32.77 20.01 4.37
N GLY A 29 33.26 21.27 4.38
CA GLY A 29 32.41 22.46 4.47
C GLY A 29 31.80 22.86 3.12
N LEU A 30 30.71 23.63 3.18
CA LEU A 30 30.05 24.23 2.00
C LEU A 30 30.75 25.49 1.49
N GLY A 31 31.91 25.86 2.05
CA GLY A 31 32.71 27.02 1.62
C GLY A 31 33.76 26.62 0.60
N GLY A 32 33.90 27.38 -0.48
CA GLY A 32 34.95 27.15 -1.46
C GLY A 32 34.46 27.16 -2.93
N PRO A 33 35.32 26.74 -3.85
CA PRO A 33 34.99 26.73 -5.28
C PRO A 33 33.90 25.69 -5.65
N PRO A 34 33.27 25.84 -6.83
CA PRO A 34 32.13 25.00 -7.25
C PRO A 34 32.37 23.48 -7.21
N GLU A 35 33.60 23.03 -7.39
CA GLU A 35 33.98 21.60 -7.36
C GLU A 35 33.72 20.96 -5.99
N LEU A 36 33.95 21.72 -4.91
CA LEU A 36 33.73 21.25 -3.55
C LEU A 36 32.25 21.09 -3.25
N TRP A 37 31.43 22.05 -3.72
CA TRP A 37 30.00 22.00 -3.58
C TRP A 37 29.40 20.80 -4.35
N LEU A 38 29.87 20.54 -5.63
CA LEU A 38 29.42 19.40 -6.45
C LEU A 38 29.84 18.09 -5.81
N THR A 39 31.06 18.01 -5.28
CA THR A 39 31.52 16.82 -4.54
C THR A 39 30.66 16.58 -3.29
N TRP A 40 30.37 17.65 -2.54
CA TRP A 40 29.50 17.58 -1.37
C TRP A 40 28.09 17.11 -1.77
N LEU A 41 27.49 17.73 -2.80
CA LEU A 41 26.19 17.36 -3.34
C LEU A 41 26.16 15.89 -3.77
N GLY A 42 27.17 15.45 -4.52
CA GLY A 42 27.30 14.07 -4.97
C GLY A 42 27.33 13.09 -3.78
N ARG A 43 28.14 13.37 -2.76
CA ARG A 43 28.21 12.51 -1.57
C ARG A 43 26.89 12.46 -0.80
N VAL A 44 26.27 13.60 -0.55
CA VAL A 44 24.98 13.67 0.17
C VAL A 44 23.88 12.93 -0.58
N THR A 45 23.75 13.14 -1.89
CA THR A 45 22.73 12.48 -2.70
C THR A 45 22.97 10.99 -2.83
N GLY A 46 24.22 10.53 -2.89
CA GLY A 46 24.57 9.11 -2.86
C GLY A 46 24.18 8.45 -1.52
N ILE A 47 24.50 9.09 -0.39
CA ILE A 47 24.15 8.61 0.94
C ILE A 47 22.64 8.52 1.11
N LEU A 48 21.90 9.59 0.80
CA LEU A 48 20.44 9.62 0.93
C LEU A 48 19.77 8.66 -0.06
N GLY A 49 20.27 8.59 -1.30
CA GLY A 49 19.73 7.70 -2.32
C GLY A 49 19.79 6.23 -1.92
N LEU A 50 20.96 5.76 -1.45
CA LEU A 50 21.10 4.39 -0.96
C LEU A 50 20.29 4.13 0.31
N ALA A 51 20.27 5.07 1.27
CA ALA A 51 19.47 4.93 2.47
C ALA A 51 17.98 4.81 2.14
N MET A 52 17.45 5.65 1.22
CA MET A 52 16.07 5.54 0.75
C MET A 52 15.79 4.20 0.06
N MET A 53 16.72 3.69 -0.73
CA MET A 53 16.58 2.42 -1.43
C MET A 53 16.51 1.24 -0.44
N LEU A 54 17.36 1.21 0.60
CA LEU A 54 17.33 0.21 1.67
C LEU A 54 16.06 0.30 2.51
N LEU A 55 15.60 1.52 2.83
CA LEU A 55 14.33 1.75 3.52
C LEU A 55 13.12 1.36 2.65
N ALA A 56 13.16 1.58 1.33
CA ALA A 56 12.13 1.07 0.42
C ALA A 56 12.04 -0.46 0.50
N GLY A 57 13.19 -1.17 0.56
CA GLY A 57 13.24 -2.60 0.84
C GLY A 57 12.56 -2.97 2.16
N LEU A 58 12.87 -2.24 3.23
CA LEU A 58 12.31 -2.46 4.57
C LEU A 58 10.79 -2.31 4.58
N VAL A 59 10.26 -1.19 4.08
CA VAL A 59 8.81 -0.92 4.10
C VAL A 59 8.00 -1.79 3.13
N SER A 60 8.67 -2.55 2.26
CA SER A 60 8.03 -3.55 1.39
C SER A 60 7.66 -4.84 2.13
N CYS A 61 8.13 -5.04 3.37
CA CYS A 61 7.84 -6.26 4.13
C CYS A 61 6.37 -6.31 4.55
N ARG A 62 5.85 -7.55 4.62
CA ARG A 62 4.52 -7.86 5.14
C ARG A 62 4.65 -8.65 6.45
N VAL A 63 5.41 -8.11 7.39
CA VAL A 63 5.46 -8.68 8.74
C VAL A 63 4.20 -8.27 9.48
N PRO A 64 3.41 -9.22 10.04
CA PRO A 64 2.19 -8.88 10.75
C PRO A 64 2.43 -7.87 11.88
N GLY A 65 1.72 -6.74 11.83
CA GLY A 65 1.82 -5.65 12.79
C GLY A 65 2.94 -4.64 12.57
N PHE A 66 3.88 -4.88 11.65
CA PHE A 66 4.92 -3.91 11.28
C PHE A 66 4.34 -2.64 10.64
N ASP A 67 3.23 -2.77 9.92
CA ASP A 67 2.54 -1.67 9.24
C ASP A 67 1.85 -0.67 10.18
N ARG A 68 1.56 -1.09 11.41
CA ARG A 68 0.75 -0.32 12.39
C ARG A 68 1.32 1.04 12.76
N PRO A 69 2.62 1.18 13.15
CA PRO A 69 3.21 2.47 13.48
C PRO A 69 3.18 3.45 12.31
N PHE A 70 3.02 2.94 11.09
CA PHE A 70 2.97 3.72 9.85
C PHE A 70 1.55 4.04 9.38
N GLY A 71 0.52 3.44 9.98
CA GLY A 71 -0.88 3.61 9.62
C GLY A 71 -1.35 2.71 8.50
N GLY A 72 -0.90 1.48 8.52
CA GLY A 72 -1.38 0.40 7.69
C GLY A 72 -0.55 0.14 6.43
N LEU A 73 -0.75 -1.05 5.87
CA LEU A 73 0.03 -1.56 4.74
C LEU A 73 -0.14 -0.73 3.46
N ALA A 74 -1.33 -0.20 3.19
CA ALA A 74 -1.58 0.67 2.03
C ALA A 74 -0.72 1.95 2.07
N ARG A 75 -0.47 2.51 3.26
CA ARG A 75 0.42 3.65 3.42
C ARG A 75 1.88 3.27 3.25
N LEU A 76 2.32 2.11 3.77
CA LEU A 76 3.67 1.60 3.55
C LEU A 76 3.97 1.39 2.06
N TRP A 77 3.00 0.90 1.26
CA TRP A 77 3.15 0.79 -0.19
C TRP A 77 3.38 2.13 -0.88
N ARG A 78 2.63 3.17 -0.50
CA ARG A 78 2.88 4.52 -1.02
C ARG A 78 4.26 5.04 -0.62
N MET A 79 4.69 4.79 0.62
CA MET A 79 6.04 5.16 1.08
C MET A 79 7.12 4.42 0.31
N HIS A 80 6.93 3.12 0.03
CA HIS A 80 7.82 2.33 -0.83
C HIS A 80 8.00 2.97 -2.20
N HIS A 81 6.91 3.36 -2.87
CA HIS A 81 6.96 4.01 -4.18
C HIS A 81 7.72 5.33 -4.12
N TRP A 82 7.40 6.21 -3.15
CA TRP A 82 8.08 7.50 -3.01
C TRP A 82 9.56 7.36 -2.68
N LEU A 83 9.92 6.46 -1.76
CA LEU A 83 11.32 6.19 -1.41
C LEU A 83 12.09 5.64 -2.61
N GLY A 84 11.51 4.69 -3.35
CA GLY A 84 12.14 4.12 -4.54
C GLY A 84 12.35 5.15 -5.66
N PHE A 85 11.35 5.98 -5.94
CA PHE A 85 11.45 7.05 -6.93
C PHE A 85 12.48 8.11 -6.53
N ALA A 86 12.44 8.60 -5.29
CA ALA A 86 13.39 9.58 -4.80
C ALA A 86 14.82 9.02 -4.78
N ALA A 87 15.00 7.75 -4.38
CA ALA A 87 16.29 7.07 -4.43
C ALA A 87 16.88 7.07 -5.84
N PHE A 88 16.07 6.76 -6.86
CA PHE A 88 16.50 6.76 -8.26
C PHE A 88 17.01 8.13 -8.71
N ILE A 89 16.24 9.19 -8.43
CA ILE A 89 16.65 10.56 -8.76
C ILE A 89 17.94 10.95 -8.03
N LEU A 90 18.04 10.67 -6.75
CA LEU A 90 19.21 11.02 -5.95
C LEU A 90 20.49 10.30 -6.41
N VAL A 91 20.38 9.02 -6.78
CA VAL A 91 21.53 8.26 -7.33
C VAL A 91 21.96 8.79 -8.69
N MET A 92 21.03 9.23 -9.55
CA MET A 92 21.37 9.92 -10.80
C MET A 92 22.11 11.24 -10.53
N VAL A 93 21.61 12.05 -9.59
CA VAL A 93 22.24 13.30 -9.19
C VAL A 93 23.63 13.05 -8.59
N HIS A 94 23.79 11.96 -7.80
CA HIS A 94 25.08 11.54 -7.26
C HIS A 94 26.12 11.34 -8.36
N ALA A 95 25.85 10.48 -9.33
CA ALA A 95 26.79 10.19 -10.40
C ALA A 95 27.12 11.45 -11.22
N LEU A 96 26.09 12.22 -11.59
CA LEU A 96 26.26 13.46 -12.36
C LEU A 96 27.11 14.49 -11.59
N ALA A 97 26.81 14.74 -10.32
CA ALA A 97 27.54 15.70 -9.50
C ALA A 97 29.00 15.30 -9.29
N MET A 98 29.29 14.01 -9.10
CA MET A 98 30.67 13.52 -8.99
C MET A 98 31.47 13.73 -10.29
N GLY A 99 30.85 13.45 -11.45
CA GLY A 99 31.50 13.74 -12.75
C GLY A 99 31.71 15.22 -12.98
N LEU A 100 30.68 16.05 -12.74
CA LEU A 100 30.76 17.50 -12.92
C LEU A 100 31.81 18.17 -12.02
N ALA A 101 31.98 17.64 -10.80
CA ALA A 101 32.99 18.13 -9.85
C ALA A 101 34.43 17.99 -10.38
N ALA A 102 34.69 17.05 -11.28
CA ALA A 102 36.02 16.83 -11.87
C ALA A 102 36.26 17.61 -13.18
N VAL A 103 35.22 18.18 -13.80
CA VAL A 103 35.32 18.94 -15.07
C VAL A 103 36.31 20.10 -15.01
N PRO A 104 36.38 20.90 -13.92
CA PRO A 104 37.34 22.00 -13.84
C PRO A 104 38.82 21.56 -13.91
N ALA A 105 39.12 20.33 -13.51
CA ALA A 105 40.48 19.79 -13.68
C ALA A 105 40.76 19.39 -15.14
N SER A 106 39.90 18.59 -15.74
CA SER A 106 39.87 18.29 -17.18
C SER A 106 38.63 17.39 -17.48
N LEU A 107 38.26 17.33 -18.77
CA LEU A 107 37.23 16.37 -19.22
C LEU A 107 37.69 14.91 -19.01
N GLU A 108 38.99 14.65 -19.20
CA GLU A 108 39.58 13.34 -18.93
C GLU A 108 39.46 12.95 -17.47
N ALA A 109 39.69 13.87 -16.53
CA ALA A 109 39.49 13.66 -15.10
C ALA A 109 38.02 13.35 -14.78
N ALA A 110 37.08 14.04 -15.42
CA ALA A 110 35.64 13.77 -15.25
C ALA A 110 35.26 12.35 -15.73
N VAL A 111 35.76 11.96 -16.91
CA VAL A 111 35.55 10.60 -17.43
C VAL A 111 36.21 9.56 -16.52
N ALA A 112 37.43 9.78 -16.05
CA ALA A 112 38.11 8.86 -15.14
C ALA A 112 37.43 8.76 -13.78
N THR A 113 36.75 9.79 -13.31
CA THR A 113 35.94 9.76 -12.08
C THR A 113 34.71 8.87 -12.25
N LEU A 114 34.05 8.94 -13.40
CA LEU A 114 32.85 8.14 -13.68
C LEU A 114 33.18 6.72 -14.14
N PHE A 115 34.21 6.55 -14.95
CA PHE A 115 34.62 5.30 -15.58
C PHE A 115 36.10 5.03 -15.32
N PRO A 116 36.48 4.77 -14.06
CA PRO A 116 37.87 4.54 -13.70
C PRO A 116 38.37 3.20 -14.23
N PRO A 117 39.71 2.95 -14.19
CA PRO A 117 40.25 1.64 -14.50
C PRO A 117 39.55 0.51 -13.72
N PRO A 118 39.45 -0.72 -14.28
CA PRO A 118 38.76 -1.85 -13.65
C PRO A 118 39.24 -2.19 -12.24
N ALA A 119 40.47 -1.85 -11.90
CA ALA A 119 41.03 -2.01 -10.55
C ALA A 119 40.24 -1.23 -9.46
N GLN A 120 39.51 -0.18 -9.81
CA GLN A 120 38.64 0.56 -8.92
C GLN A 120 37.22 -0.04 -8.88
N GLY A 121 37.14 -1.32 -8.52
CA GLY A 121 35.92 -2.11 -8.54
C GLY A 121 34.75 -1.50 -7.73
N ALA A 122 35.04 -0.71 -6.70
CA ALA A 122 34.00 -0.04 -5.92
C ALA A 122 33.09 0.85 -6.78
N ILE A 123 33.64 1.61 -7.72
CA ILE A 123 32.84 2.50 -8.61
C ILE A 123 32.01 1.66 -9.59
N TRP A 124 32.58 0.58 -10.11
CA TRP A 124 31.86 -0.33 -11.01
C TRP A 124 30.70 -1.05 -10.33
N LEU A 125 30.80 -1.35 -9.03
CA LEU A 125 29.65 -1.85 -8.25
C LEU A 125 28.50 -0.83 -8.20
N GLY A 126 28.83 0.46 -8.07
CA GLY A 126 27.82 1.54 -8.16
C GLY A 126 27.12 1.58 -9.52
N TRP A 127 27.87 1.46 -10.61
CA TRP A 127 27.29 1.39 -11.96
C TRP A 127 26.42 0.15 -12.16
N LEU A 128 26.87 -1.02 -11.71
CA LEU A 128 26.06 -2.24 -11.79
C LEU A 128 24.79 -2.13 -10.97
N ALA A 129 24.85 -1.51 -9.78
CA ALA A 129 23.68 -1.23 -8.96
C ALA A 129 22.69 -0.31 -9.69
N TRP A 130 23.20 0.75 -10.33
CA TRP A 130 22.39 1.69 -11.10
C TRP A 130 21.74 1.02 -12.32
N VAL A 131 22.48 0.26 -13.11
CA VAL A 131 21.93 -0.51 -14.24
C VAL A 131 20.85 -1.47 -13.78
N ALA A 132 21.08 -2.22 -12.71
CA ALA A 132 20.07 -3.10 -12.12
C ALA A 132 18.82 -2.31 -11.69
N MET A 133 19.00 -1.11 -11.12
CA MET A 133 17.92 -0.20 -10.74
C MET A 133 17.11 0.28 -11.94
N VAL A 134 17.75 0.67 -13.03
CA VAL A 134 17.09 1.04 -14.28
C VAL A 134 16.28 -0.12 -14.84
N VAL A 135 16.85 -1.33 -14.85
CA VAL A 135 16.20 -2.54 -15.39
C VAL A 135 14.89 -2.83 -14.67
N PHE A 136 14.87 -2.80 -13.33
CA PHE A 136 13.63 -3.14 -12.62
C PHE A 136 12.63 -1.97 -12.53
N LEU A 137 13.09 -0.73 -12.64
CA LEU A 137 12.22 0.45 -12.62
C LEU A 137 11.65 0.81 -14.00
N ALA A 138 12.37 0.55 -15.10
CA ALA A 138 11.94 0.93 -16.43
C ALA A 138 10.48 0.57 -16.76
N PRO A 139 9.97 -0.61 -16.41
CA PRO A 139 8.56 -0.95 -16.66
C PRO A 139 7.55 -0.18 -15.81
N THR A 140 7.98 0.49 -14.74
CA THR A 140 7.07 1.31 -13.89
C THR A 140 6.82 2.67 -14.51
N PHE A 141 7.70 3.13 -15.41
CA PHE A 141 7.48 4.34 -16.18
C PHE A 141 6.64 3.98 -17.40
N GLY A 142 5.43 4.54 -17.49
CA GLY A 142 4.43 4.24 -18.51
C GLY A 142 4.85 4.43 -20.00
N PHE A 143 6.11 4.78 -20.28
CA PHE A 143 6.68 4.90 -21.63
C PHE A 143 6.62 3.61 -22.46
N PHE A 144 6.62 2.44 -21.79
CA PHE A 144 6.58 1.13 -22.43
C PHE A 144 5.19 0.48 -22.43
N GLY A 145 4.14 1.25 -22.10
CA GLY A 145 2.77 0.74 -21.92
C GLY A 145 2.57 0.09 -20.54
N LYS A 146 1.36 -0.41 -20.29
CA LYS A 146 1.06 -1.10 -19.02
C LYS A 146 1.72 -2.48 -19.00
N PRO A 147 2.69 -2.73 -18.13
CA PRO A 147 3.31 -4.04 -18.04
C PRO A 147 2.33 -5.07 -17.50
N HIS A 148 2.44 -6.32 -17.94
CA HIS A 148 1.79 -7.42 -17.25
C HIS A 148 2.34 -7.50 -15.82
N TYR A 149 1.50 -7.35 -14.82
CA TYR A 149 1.87 -7.28 -13.41
C TYR A 149 2.83 -8.39 -12.97
N GLN A 150 2.59 -9.64 -13.39
CA GLN A 150 3.44 -10.78 -13.02
C GLN A 150 4.84 -10.75 -13.66
N ARG A 151 4.96 -10.25 -14.89
CA ARG A 151 6.27 -10.07 -15.55
C ARG A 151 7.05 -8.96 -14.83
N TRP A 152 6.39 -7.86 -14.54
CA TRP A 152 6.96 -6.76 -13.78
C TRP A 152 7.40 -7.22 -12.37
N LYS A 153 6.57 -7.97 -11.64
CA LYS A 153 6.88 -8.50 -10.31
C LYS A 153 8.10 -9.42 -10.31
N ARG A 154 8.30 -10.23 -11.36
CA ARG A 154 9.51 -11.06 -11.53
C ARG A 154 10.74 -10.19 -11.80
N LEU A 155 10.64 -9.21 -12.68
CA LEU A 155 11.72 -8.29 -12.99
C LEU A 155 12.10 -7.44 -11.76
N HIS A 156 11.13 -7.07 -10.95
CA HIS A 156 11.36 -6.32 -9.71
C HIS A 156 12.23 -7.09 -8.68
N LEU A 157 12.42 -8.41 -8.83
CA LEU A 157 13.39 -9.18 -8.02
C LEU A 157 14.85 -8.71 -8.23
N VAL A 158 15.16 -8.12 -9.39
CA VAL A 158 16.47 -7.52 -9.67
C VAL A 158 16.80 -6.39 -8.67
N SER A 159 15.78 -5.81 -8.02
CA SER A 159 15.96 -4.84 -6.93
C SER A 159 16.84 -5.36 -5.78
N ALA A 160 16.78 -6.67 -5.47
CA ALA A 160 17.63 -7.26 -4.45
C ALA A 160 19.12 -7.21 -4.85
N ALA A 161 19.43 -7.46 -6.13
CA ALA A 161 20.78 -7.33 -6.64
C ALA A 161 21.25 -5.87 -6.63
N ALA A 162 20.38 -4.93 -7.02
CA ALA A 162 20.68 -3.50 -6.96
C ALA A 162 21.01 -3.04 -5.52
N LEU A 163 20.23 -3.52 -4.53
CA LEU A 163 20.47 -3.25 -3.10
C LEU A 163 21.80 -3.82 -2.61
N LEU A 164 22.12 -5.06 -2.94
CA LEU A 164 23.37 -5.69 -2.56
C LEU A 164 24.60 -5.00 -3.15
N LEU A 165 24.55 -4.69 -4.45
CA LEU A 165 25.64 -4.02 -5.16
C LEU A 165 25.83 -2.58 -4.65
N GLY A 166 24.73 -1.84 -4.44
CA GLY A 166 24.77 -0.48 -3.89
C GLY A 166 25.28 -0.47 -2.44
N LEU A 167 24.85 -1.41 -1.61
CA LEU A 167 25.35 -1.55 -0.26
C LEU A 167 26.85 -1.86 -0.25
N TRP A 168 27.31 -2.76 -1.12
CA TRP A 168 28.73 -3.11 -1.22
C TRP A 168 29.57 -1.93 -1.72
N HIS A 169 29.10 -1.20 -2.74
CA HIS A 169 29.70 0.06 -3.17
C HIS A 169 29.90 1.02 -1.99
N ALA A 170 28.86 1.24 -1.19
CA ALA A 170 28.95 2.13 -0.04
C ALA A 170 29.90 1.63 1.05
N LEU A 171 29.88 0.33 1.36
CA LEU A 171 30.77 -0.28 2.37
C LEU A 171 32.26 -0.14 2.02
N LEU A 172 32.59 -0.16 0.72
CA LEU A 172 33.98 0.01 0.27
C LEU A 172 34.46 1.48 0.30
N LEU A 173 33.51 2.44 0.22
CA LEU A 173 33.85 3.86 0.13
C LEU A 173 33.55 4.64 1.42
N ALA A 174 32.70 4.12 2.31
CA ALA A 174 32.35 4.77 3.55
C ALA A 174 33.47 4.68 4.59
N GLY A 175 33.74 5.79 5.27
CA GLY A 175 34.66 5.78 6.40
C GLY A 175 34.10 5.07 7.64
N GLU A 176 32.77 5.17 7.85
CA GLU A 176 32.03 4.48 8.89
C GLU A 176 31.00 3.56 8.25
N THR A 177 31.06 2.26 8.55
CA THR A 177 30.24 1.24 7.88
C THR A 177 29.02 0.79 8.67
N TRP A 178 28.98 1.03 9.98
CA TRP A 178 27.93 0.51 10.85
C TRP A 178 26.50 0.96 10.49
N PRO A 179 26.22 2.22 10.02
CA PRO A 179 24.87 2.58 9.62
C PRO A 179 24.40 1.78 8.40
N TRP A 180 25.33 1.49 7.49
CA TRP A 180 25.06 0.71 6.28
C TRP A 180 24.75 -0.75 6.60
N TRP A 181 25.47 -1.36 7.58
CA TRP A 181 25.14 -2.68 8.05
C TRP A 181 23.75 -2.72 8.69
N LEU A 182 23.39 -1.72 9.51
CA LEU A 182 22.09 -1.63 10.14
C LEU A 182 20.96 -1.57 9.10
N LEU A 183 21.06 -0.64 8.13
CA LEU A 183 20.05 -0.48 7.08
C LEU A 183 20.04 -1.67 6.10
N GLY A 184 21.21 -2.21 5.78
CA GLY A 184 21.35 -3.36 4.92
C GLY A 184 20.69 -4.61 5.50
N ILE A 185 20.95 -4.93 6.77
CA ILE A 185 20.31 -6.04 7.49
C ILE A 185 18.78 -5.82 7.54
N ALA A 186 18.32 -4.62 7.84
CA ALA A 186 16.90 -4.31 7.89
C ALA A 186 16.23 -4.47 6.51
N GLY A 187 16.77 -3.85 5.46
CA GLY A 187 16.18 -3.88 4.12
C GLY A 187 16.25 -5.25 3.45
N LEU A 188 17.43 -5.87 3.45
CA LEU A 188 17.62 -7.20 2.86
C LEU A 188 16.94 -8.30 3.69
N GLY A 189 16.93 -8.17 5.03
CA GLY A 189 16.20 -9.03 5.93
C GLY A 189 14.70 -9.00 5.70
N ALA A 190 14.13 -7.82 5.42
CA ALA A 190 12.72 -7.67 5.05
C ALA A 190 12.39 -8.40 3.73
N ILE A 191 13.27 -8.30 2.73
CA ILE A 191 13.11 -9.02 1.45
C ILE A 191 13.20 -10.53 1.67
N ALA A 192 14.19 -11.00 2.45
CA ALA A 192 14.37 -12.41 2.77
C ALA A 192 13.15 -12.96 3.54
N TRP A 193 12.62 -12.21 4.51
CA TRP A 193 11.39 -12.56 5.20
C TRP A 193 10.22 -12.73 4.22
N ARG A 194 10.01 -11.74 3.36
CA ARG A 194 8.88 -11.77 2.41
C ARG A 194 8.95 -12.94 1.44
N LYS A 195 10.15 -13.34 1.01
CA LYS A 195 10.33 -14.41 0.03
C LYS A 195 10.46 -15.78 0.65
N GLY A 196 11.08 -15.90 1.83
CA GLY A 196 11.37 -17.16 2.49
C GLY A 196 10.34 -17.54 3.56
N VAL A 197 9.96 -16.61 4.44
CA VAL A 197 9.14 -16.93 5.63
C VAL A 197 7.65 -16.66 5.41
N ALA A 198 7.30 -15.51 4.82
CA ALA A 198 5.90 -15.11 4.66
C ALA A 198 5.03 -16.13 3.89
N PRO A 199 5.52 -16.78 2.81
CA PRO A 199 4.73 -17.79 2.10
C PRO A 199 4.36 -19.00 2.96
N GLN A 200 5.21 -19.37 3.94
CA GLN A 200 4.98 -20.51 4.84
C GLN A 200 3.93 -20.21 5.92
N ARG A 201 3.60 -18.94 6.12
CA ARG A 201 2.60 -18.49 7.10
C ARG A 201 1.22 -18.26 6.50
N ARG A 202 0.99 -18.67 5.26
CA ARG A 202 -0.32 -18.61 4.60
C ARG A 202 -1.23 -19.69 5.17
N HIS A 203 -2.48 -19.31 5.41
CA HIS A 203 -3.52 -20.18 5.94
C HIS A 203 -4.28 -20.84 4.79
N PRO A 204 -4.39 -22.19 4.74
CA PRO A 204 -5.18 -22.87 3.73
C PRO A 204 -6.68 -22.78 4.04
N TYR A 205 -7.43 -22.44 2.98
CA TYR A 205 -8.90 -22.37 2.97
C TYR A 205 -9.44 -23.10 1.74
N ARG A 206 -10.73 -23.47 1.81
CA ARG A 206 -11.51 -23.91 0.64
C ARG A 206 -12.66 -22.97 0.37
N ILE A 207 -12.97 -22.77 -0.88
CA ILE A 207 -14.18 -22.07 -1.32
C ILE A 207 -15.36 -23.00 -1.05
N GLU A 208 -16.21 -22.65 -0.10
CA GLU A 208 -17.43 -23.42 0.23
C GLU A 208 -18.58 -23.05 -0.72
N GLN A 209 -18.71 -21.75 -1.00
CA GLN A 209 -19.74 -21.21 -1.88
C GLN A 209 -19.21 -20.04 -2.72
N VAL A 210 -19.78 -19.88 -3.92
CA VAL A 210 -19.62 -18.72 -4.79
C VAL A 210 -21.01 -18.11 -4.97
N VAL A 211 -21.23 -16.96 -4.35
CA VAL A 211 -22.53 -16.27 -4.40
C VAL A 211 -22.45 -15.17 -5.44
N SER A 212 -23.28 -15.23 -6.47
CA SER A 212 -23.37 -14.16 -7.47
C SER A 212 -24.15 -12.99 -6.87
N LEU A 213 -23.50 -11.83 -6.75
CA LEU A 213 -24.12 -10.60 -6.23
C LEU A 213 -24.66 -9.71 -7.36
N ALA A 214 -23.98 -9.72 -8.50
CA ALA A 214 -24.35 -9.01 -9.72
C ALA A 214 -23.49 -9.50 -10.88
N ARG A 215 -23.79 -9.05 -12.10
CA ARG A 215 -22.92 -9.35 -13.26
C ARG A 215 -21.49 -8.84 -13.03
N GLY A 216 -20.53 -9.77 -12.97
CA GLY A 216 -19.11 -9.48 -12.72
C GLY A 216 -18.80 -9.14 -11.26
N VAL A 217 -19.64 -9.58 -10.31
CA VAL A 217 -19.37 -9.46 -8.88
C VAL A 217 -19.85 -10.69 -8.14
N VAL A 218 -18.93 -11.34 -7.40
CA VAL A 218 -19.21 -12.52 -6.59
C VAL A 218 -18.75 -12.30 -5.14
N GLU A 219 -19.40 -12.98 -4.21
CA GLU A 219 -18.89 -13.18 -2.86
C GLU A 219 -18.41 -14.62 -2.72
N LEU A 220 -17.15 -14.80 -2.34
CA LEU A 220 -16.61 -16.11 -1.98
C LEU A 220 -16.81 -16.34 -0.47
N VAL A 221 -17.41 -17.48 -0.13
CA VAL A 221 -17.51 -17.98 1.24
C VAL A 221 -16.42 -19.03 1.44
N LEU A 222 -15.49 -18.76 2.36
CA LEU A 222 -14.29 -19.56 2.56
C LEU A 222 -14.33 -20.28 3.90
N ARG A 223 -14.11 -21.60 3.86
CA ARG A 223 -13.98 -22.47 5.03
C ARG A 223 -12.49 -22.73 5.31
N PRO A 224 -12.00 -22.51 6.55
CA PRO A 224 -10.60 -22.81 6.88
C PRO A 224 -10.35 -24.32 6.87
N GLU A 225 -9.18 -24.76 6.41
CA GLU A 225 -8.70 -26.16 6.51
C GLU A 225 -8.00 -26.45 7.86
N GLY A 226 -7.90 -25.46 8.73
CA GLY A 226 -7.30 -25.55 10.06
C GLY A 226 -7.78 -24.42 10.94
N SER A 227 -6.88 -23.84 11.73
CA SER A 227 -7.20 -22.61 12.47
C SER A 227 -7.38 -21.46 11.48
N GLY A 228 -8.58 -20.89 11.43
CA GLY A 228 -8.87 -19.70 10.61
C GLY A 228 -8.12 -18.48 11.13
N ILE A 229 -8.02 -17.45 10.29
CA ILE A 229 -7.47 -16.17 10.70
C ILE A 229 -8.46 -15.43 11.63
N ARG A 230 -7.92 -14.73 12.62
CA ARG A 230 -8.69 -13.75 13.40
C ARG A 230 -8.51 -12.38 12.76
N HIS A 231 -9.59 -11.67 12.53
CA HIS A 231 -9.57 -10.37 11.89
C HIS A 231 -10.43 -9.34 12.64
N ALA A 232 -10.24 -8.07 12.33
CA ALA A 232 -11.12 -6.98 12.73
C ALA A 232 -11.89 -6.45 11.51
N VAL A 233 -12.97 -5.72 11.76
CA VAL A 233 -13.78 -5.07 10.72
C VAL A 233 -12.90 -4.13 9.87
N GLY A 234 -13.09 -4.14 8.55
CA GLY A 234 -12.38 -3.27 7.61
C GLY A 234 -10.97 -3.73 7.26
N GLN A 235 -10.53 -4.89 7.72
CA GLN A 235 -9.28 -5.49 7.30
C GLN A 235 -9.41 -6.20 5.96
N PHE A 236 -8.27 -6.43 5.29
CA PHE A 236 -8.16 -7.14 4.04
C PHE A 236 -7.13 -8.28 4.13
N VAL A 237 -7.19 -9.19 3.20
CA VAL A 237 -6.27 -10.32 3.06
C VAL A 237 -5.75 -10.40 1.64
N TYR A 238 -4.61 -11.06 1.46
CA TYR A 238 -4.19 -11.54 0.14
C TYR A 238 -4.70 -12.96 -0.04
N LEU A 239 -5.45 -13.17 -1.13
CA LEU A 239 -5.94 -14.47 -1.56
C LEU A 239 -5.09 -14.96 -2.74
N THR A 240 -4.66 -16.22 -2.67
CA THR A 240 -3.92 -16.91 -3.72
C THR A 240 -4.68 -18.18 -4.11
N PRO A 241 -5.33 -18.24 -5.28
CA PRO A 241 -6.02 -19.44 -5.73
C PRO A 241 -5.03 -20.50 -6.24
N LEU A 242 -5.31 -21.76 -5.97
CA LEU A 242 -4.47 -22.90 -6.36
C LEU A 242 -5.10 -23.80 -7.43
N ASP A 243 -6.18 -23.37 -8.08
CA ASP A 243 -6.90 -24.14 -9.10
C ASP A 243 -6.16 -24.09 -10.44
N GLU A 244 -5.84 -25.28 -10.98
CA GLU A 244 -5.18 -25.42 -12.27
C GLU A 244 -6.07 -25.05 -13.47
N ARG A 245 -7.39 -25.07 -13.25
CA ARG A 245 -8.38 -24.76 -14.28
C ARG A 245 -8.58 -23.27 -14.50
N LEU A 246 -8.07 -22.41 -13.62
CA LEU A 246 -8.17 -20.97 -13.76
C LEU A 246 -7.35 -20.50 -14.97
N ALA A 247 -7.97 -19.74 -15.85
CA ALA A 247 -7.34 -19.16 -17.03
C ALA A 247 -6.25 -18.12 -16.67
N ALA A 248 -6.39 -17.45 -15.50
CA ALA A 248 -5.44 -16.48 -14.99
C ALA A 248 -5.47 -16.46 -13.45
N GLY A 249 -4.47 -15.86 -12.82
CA GLY A 249 -4.42 -15.63 -11.37
C GLY A 249 -4.00 -16.85 -10.53
N ARG A 250 -3.76 -18.03 -11.12
CA ARG A 250 -3.28 -19.20 -10.37
C ARG A 250 -1.93 -18.91 -9.72
N GLY A 251 -1.86 -19.16 -8.40
CA GLY A 251 -0.65 -18.89 -7.62
C GLY A 251 -0.33 -17.41 -7.44
N GLU A 252 -1.20 -16.52 -7.89
CA GLU A 252 -1.05 -15.09 -7.78
C GLU A 252 -1.78 -14.54 -6.56
N GLU A 253 -1.11 -13.74 -5.78
CA GLU A 253 -1.68 -13.11 -4.59
C GLU A 253 -2.33 -11.78 -4.94
N HIS A 254 -3.61 -11.63 -4.63
CA HIS A 254 -4.35 -10.37 -4.81
C HIS A 254 -5.05 -9.96 -3.52
N PRO A 255 -5.07 -8.63 -3.20
CA PRO A 255 -5.70 -8.13 -1.99
C PRO A 255 -7.21 -8.04 -2.15
N TYR A 256 -7.95 -8.49 -1.14
CA TYR A 256 -9.40 -8.38 -1.06
C TYR A 256 -9.84 -8.04 0.36
N THR A 257 -10.79 -7.14 0.49
CA THR A 257 -11.37 -6.76 1.78
C THR A 257 -12.22 -7.91 2.33
N ILE A 258 -12.09 -8.14 3.63
CA ILE A 258 -12.93 -9.09 4.36
C ILE A 258 -14.32 -8.50 4.50
N ALA A 259 -15.32 -9.25 4.05
CA ALA A 259 -16.73 -8.88 4.13
C ALA A 259 -17.48 -9.56 5.29
N SER A 260 -16.92 -10.62 5.92
CA SER A 260 -17.49 -11.29 7.08
C SER A 260 -17.32 -10.48 8.37
N ALA A 261 -18.22 -10.67 9.34
CA ALA A 261 -18.01 -10.20 10.70
C ALA A 261 -16.87 -10.97 11.38
N PRO A 262 -16.16 -10.38 12.37
CA PRO A 262 -15.12 -11.08 13.12
C PRO A 262 -15.62 -12.31 13.88
N SER A 263 -16.91 -12.37 14.22
CA SER A 263 -17.56 -13.49 14.89
C SER A 263 -17.94 -14.64 13.95
N ASP A 264 -17.89 -14.42 12.63
CA ASP A 264 -18.29 -15.43 11.66
C ASP A 264 -17.26 -16.57 11.61
N SER A 265 -17.76 -17.81 11.50
CA SER A 265 -16.93 -19.01 11.33
C SER A 265 -16.38 -19.16 9.90
N ARG A 266 -16.91 -18.41 8.95
CA ARG A 266 -16.50 -18.39 7.55
C ARG A 266 -15.95 -17.03 7.19
N LEU A 267 -14.85 -17.01 6.45
CA LEU A 267 -14.32 -15.79 5.87
C LEU A 267 -15.08 -15.49 4.57
N ARG A 268 -15.59 -14.27 4.42
CA ARG A 268 -16.29 -13.84 3.19
C ARG A 268 -15.51 -12.74 2.50
N ILE A 269 -15.46 -12.79 1.17
CA ILE A 269 -14.68 -11.86 0.36
C ILE A 269 -15.49 -11.48 -0.88
N GLY A 270 -15.78 -10.19 -1.04
CA GLY A 270 -16.43 -9.64 -2.24
C GLY A 270 -15.41 -9.38 -3.35
N ILE A 271 -15.62 -9.92 -4.53
CA ILE A 271 -14.72 -9.79 -5.68
C ILE A 271 -15.48 -9.22 -6.88
N LYS A 272 -14.99 -8.07 -7.36
CA LYS A 272 -15.46 -7.46 -8.61
C LYS A 272 -14.46 -7.77 -9.73
N ASP A 273 -14.97 -8.04 -10.90
CA ASP A 273 -14.20 -8.18 -12.15
C ASP A 273 -13.54 -6.85 -12.52
N LEU A 274 -12.22 -6.75 -12.30
CA LEU A 274 -11.39 -5.57 -12.57
C LEU A 274 -10.12 -5.88 -13.37
N GLY A 275 -9.90 -7.16 -13.69
CA GLY A 275 -8.74 -7.64 -14.43
C GLY A 275 -8.74 -9.15 -14.54
N ASP A 276 -7.76 -9.72 -15.23
CA ASP A 276 -7.67 -11.13 -15.59
C ASP A 276 -7.83 -12.09 -14.41
N ALA A 277 -7.13 -11.87 -13.31
CA ALA A 277 -7.22 -12.70 -12.10
C ALA A 277 -8.59 -12.61 -11.43
N SER A 278 -9.14 -11.39 -11.26
CA SER A 278 -10.47 -11.19 -10.68
C SER A 278 -11.59 -11.67 -11.61
N HIS A 279 -11.37 -11.62 -12.93
CA HIS A 279 -12.27 -12.22 -13.93
C HIS A 279 -12.32 -13.74 -13.78
N ALA A 280 -11.17 -14.40 -13.69
CA ALA A 280 -11.09 -15.84 -13.50
C ALA A 280 -11.79 -16.31 -12.22
N LEU A 281 -11.73 -15.51 -11.14
CA LEU A 281 -12.41 -15.81 -9.87
C LEU A 281 -13.94 -15.68 -9.93
N GLN A 282 -14.53 -15.08 -10.99
CA GLN A 282 -15.99 -15.07 -11.16
C GLN A 282 -16.57 -16.46 -11.45
N THR A 283 -15.75 -17.36 -11.99
CA THR A 283 -16.16 -18.72 -12.41
C THR A 283 -15.46 -19.81 -11.60
N VAL A 284 -14.80 -19.45 -10.50
CA VAL A 284 -14.12 -20.42 -9.64
C VAL A 284 -15.14 -21.40 -9.04
N MET A 285 -14.77 -22.67 -8.96
CA MET A 285 -15.66 -23.71 -8.46
C MET A 285 -15.58 -23.86 -6.94
N PRO A 286 -16.68 -24.26 -6.27
CA PRO A 286 -16.63 -24.75 -4.89
C PRO A 286 -15.55 -25.84 -4.73
N GLU A 287 -15.07 -26.02 -3.51
CA GLU A 287 -13.97 -26.91 -3.10
C GLU A 287 -12.59 -26.52 -3.66
N THR A 288 -12.48 -25.42 -4.42
CA THR A 288 -11.18 -24.88 -4.82
C THR A 288 -10.38 -24.46 -3.58
N ARG A 289 -9.15 -24.92 -3.53
CA ARG A 289 -8.20 -24.56 -2.47
C ARG A 289 -7.58 -23.19 -2.72
N VAL A 290 -7.54 -22.36 -1.69
CA VAL A 290 -6.91 -21.03 -1.71
C VAL A 290 -6.01 -20.84 -0.50
N LEU A 291 -5.00 -20.00 -0.63
CA LEU A 291 -4.15 -19.58 0.48
C LEU A 291 -4.49 -18.14 0.86
N ILE A 292 -4.64 -17.91 2.17
CA ILE A 292 -4.94 -16.60 2.74
C ILE A 292 -3.74 -16.11 3.54
N GLU A 293 -3.29 -14.90 3.23
CA GLU A 293 -2.22 -14.19 3.94
C GLU A 293 -2.77 -12.91 4.55
N GLY A 294 -2.55 -12.69 5.82
CA GLY A 294 -3.07 -11.52 6.55
C GLY A 294 -3.57 -11.89 7.95
N PRO A 295 -4.45 -11.08 8.57
CA PRO A 295 -5.11 -9.88 7.99
C PRO A 295 -4.23 -8.63 8.06
N TYR A 296 -4.53 -7.66 7.17
CA TYR A 296 -3.87 -6.36 7.08
C TYR A 296 -4.90 -5.23 7.07
N GLY A 297 -4.43 -4.00 7.29
CA GLY A 297 -5.26 -2.80 7.23
C GLY A 297 -5.73 -2.30 8.60
N GLU A 298 -6.03 -1.00 8.62
CA GLU A 298 -6.49 -0.27 9.81
C GLU A 298 -7.57 0.76 9.41
N PHE A 299 -8.49 0.37 8.51
CA PHE A 299 -9.56 1.26 8.03
C PHE A 299 -10.48 1.70 9.16
N PHE A 300 -11.07 0.74 9.88
CA PHE A 300 -11.59 0.96 11.22
C PHE A 300 -10.45 0.69 12.20
N GLU A 301 -10.34 1.48 13.28
CA GLU A 301 -9.36 1.25 14.32
C GLU A 301 -9.43 -0.20 14.86
N ARG A 302 -8.40 -0.69 15.54
CA ARG A 302 -8.33 -2.07 16.07
C ARG A 302 -9.55 -2.51 16.85
N ARG A 303 -10.20 -1.58 17.51
CA ARG A 303 -11.54 -1.76 18.10
C ARG A 303 -12.47 -0.98 17.21
N PHE A 304 -13.56 -1.63 16.82
CA PHE A 304 -14.63 -0.97 16.09
C PHE A 304 -14.99 0.32 16.85
N PRO A 305 -15.04 1.48 16.20
CA PRO A 305 -15.20 2.76 16.87
C PRO A 305 -16.48 2.76 17.71
N GLN A 306 -16.38 3.27 18.93
CA GLN A 306 -17.55 3.47 19.83
C GLN A 306 -18.00 4.94 19.75
N ARG A 307 -18.26 5.41 18.54
CA ARG A 307 -18.72 6.76 18.23
C ARG A 307 -19.69 6.67 17.08
N ASP A 308 -20.58 7.62 16.97
CA ASP A 308 -21.49 7.73 15.83
C ASP A 308 -20.71 7.94 14.54
N MET A 309 -21.05 7.17 13.52
CA MET A 309 -20.33 7.12 12.27
C MET A 309 -21.22 7.42 11.07
N LEU A 310 -20.63 8.07 10.09
CA LEU A 310 -21.15 8.21 8.74
C LEU A 310 -20.27 7.38 7.79
N TRP A 311 -20.87 6.41 7.12
CA TRP A 311 -20.19 5.59 6.13
C TRP A 311 -20.63 5.97 4.73
N LEU A 312 -19.67 6.24 3.84
CA LEU A 312 -19.89 6.58 2.45
C LEU A 312 -19.18 5.54 1.57
N GLY A 313 -19.95 4.55 1.10
CA GLY A 313 -19.44 3.42 0.35
C GLY A 313 -19.80 3.49 -1.13
N GLY A 314 -18.86 3.14 -2.04
CA GLY A 314 -19.11 3.14 -3.48
C GLY A 314 -18.59 1.91 -4.20
N GLY A 315 -19.43 1.30 -5.05
CA GLY A 315 -19.08 0.12 -5.82
C GLY A 315 -18.64 -1.03 -4.93
N ILE A 316 -17.50 -1.71 -5.24
CA ILE A 316 -16.96 -2.79 -4.41
C ILE A 316 -16.30 -2.27 -3.13
N GLY A 317 -16.03 -0.97 -3.02
CA GLY A 317 -15.59 -0.35 -1.77
C GLY A 317 -16.63 -0.37 -0.65
N ILE A 318 -17.79 -0.94 -0.91
CA ILE A 318 -18.81 -1.23 0.10
C ILE A 318 -18.38 -2.36 1.06
N THR A 319 -17.45 -3.22 0.68
CA THR A 319 -17.09 -4.43 1.42
C THR A 319 -16.65 -4.23 2.88
N PRO A 320 -15.85 -3.22 3.28
CA PRO A 320 -15.57 -2.99 4.69
C PRO A 320 -16.81 -2.62 5.49
N PHE A 321 -17.77 -1.93 4.87
CA PHE A 321 -19.03 -1.56 5.49
C PHE A 321 -19.99 -2.75 5.61
N VAL A 322 -19.92 -3.72 4.67
CA VAL A 322 -20.64 -5.00 4.80
C VAL A 322 -20.16 -5.73 6.05
N ALA A 323 -18.84 -5.86 6.25
CA ALA A 323 -18.29 -6.46 7.47
C ALA A 323 -18.74 -5.72 8.73
N GLY A 324 -18.76 -4.38 8.68
CA GLY A 324 -19.25 -3.54 9.78
C GLY A 324 -20.73 -3.75 10.09
N ALA A 325 -21.58 -3.75 9.08
CA ALA A 325 -23.02 -3.98 9.23
C ALA A 325 -23.32 -5.38 9.77
N ARG A 326 -22.63 -6.42 9.27
CA ARG A 326 -22.71 -7.80 9.80
C ARG A 326 -22.30 -7.86 11.26
N ASN A 327 -21.23 -7.13 11.63
CA ASN A 327 -20.76 -7.05 13.03
C ASN A 327 -21.76 -6.36 13.95
N LEU A 328 -22.42 -5.28 13.51
CA LEU A 328 -23.52 -4.63 14.23
C LEU A 328 -24.70 -5.58 14.36
N GLY A 329 -25.07 -6.26 13.28
CA GLY A 329 -26.15 -7.25 13.26
C GLY A 329 -25.94 -8.46 14.19
N ALA A 330 -24.68 -8.77 14.52
CA ALA A 330 -24.31 -9.81 15.48
C ALA A 330 -24.37 -9.33 16.95
N GLY A 331 -24.77 -8.07 17.22
CA GLY A 331 -24.86 -7.51 18.57
C GLY A 331 -23.51 -7.24 19.23
N SER A 332 -22.45 -7.14 18.45
CA SER A 332 -21.08 -7.03 18.97
C SER A 332 -20.69 -5.64 19.47
N VAL A 333 -21.51 -4.60 19.20
CA VAL A 333 -21.21 -3.20 19.55
C VAL A 333 -22.51 -2.53 20.04
N PRO A 334 -22.71 -2.35 21.33
CA PRO A 334 -23.83 -1.59 21.87
C PRO A 334 -23.60 -0.07 21.67
N ASP A 335 -24.69 0.69 21.59
CA ASP A 335 -24.76 2.16 21.69
C ASP A 335 -23.99 2.97 20.63
N VAL A 336 -23.84 2.45 19.41
CA VAL A 336 -23.23 3.17 18.28
C VAL A 336 -24.25 3.38 17.17
N HIS A 337 -24.43 4.63 16.72
CA HIS A 337 -25.26 4.94 15.59
C HIS A 337 -24.42 5.07 14.31
N VAL A 338 -24.79 4.29 13.32
CA VAL A 338 -24.13 4.27 12.00
C VAL A 338 -25.13 4.62 10.92
N HIS A 339 -24.81 5.60 10.11
CA HIS A 339 -25.56 5.87 8.89
C HIS A 339 -24.71 5.52 7.67
N LEU A 340 -25.15 4.54 6.90
CA LEU A 340 -24.50 4.13 5.65
C LEU A 340 -25.20 4.77 4.45
N PHE A 341 -24.48 5.56 3.67
CA PHE A 341 -24.86 5.95 2.32
C PHE A 341 -24.14 5.04 1.32
N TYR A 342 -24.89 4.27 0.58
CA TYR A 342 -24.34 3.42 -0.49
C TYR A 342 -24.51 4.11 -1.84
N LEU A 343 -23.38 4.54 -2.41
CA LEU A 343 -23.34 5.25 -3.68
C LEU A 343 -23.13 4.24 -4.82
N ALA A 344 -24.17 3.97 -5.57
CA ALA A 344 -24.11 3.07 -6.73
C ALA A 344 -24.49 3.83 -7.99
N ASN A 345 -24.07 3.35 -9.14
CA ASN A 345 -24.43 3.99 -10.41
C ASN A 345 -25.91 3.78 -10.76
N ASN A 346 -26.42 2.59 -10.48
CA ASN A 346 -27.81 2.16 -10.69
C ASN A 346 -28.14 0.98 -9.77
N PRO A 347 -29.40 0.50 -9.72
CA PRO A 347 -29.79 -0.64 -8.87
C PRO A 347 -28.98 -1.93 -9.06
N ASP A 348 -28.60 -2.25 -10.31
CA ASP A 348 -27.82 -3.47 -10.62
C ASP A 348 -26.40 -3.43 -10.04
N ARG A 349 -25.94 -2.27 -9.60
CA ARG A 349 -24.63 -2.04 -9.00
C ARG A 349 -24.68 -1.87 -7.47
N ALA A 350 -25.84 -2.07 -6.85
CA ALA A 350 -26.04 -2.04 -5.40
C ALA A 350 -25.97 -3.47 -4.82
N TYR A 351 -24.74 -4.03 -4.73
CA TYR A 351 -24.45 -5.47 -4.55
C TYR A 351 -25.02 -6.10 -3.28
N TYR A 352 -25.07 -5.38 -2.15
CA TYR A 352 -25.51 -5.89 -0.85
C TYR A 352 -26.77 -5.16 -0.34
N ARG A 353 -27.53 -4.54 -1.25
CA ARG A 353 -28.67 -3.70 -0.89
C ARG A 353 -29.68 -4.40 0.01
N GLN A 354 -30.07 -5.64 -0.36
CA GLN A 354 -31.06 -6.39 0.40
C GLN A 354 -30.58 -6.65 1.84
N GLU A 355 -29.35 -7.08 2.00
CA GLU A 355 -28.75 -7.36 3.30
C GLU A 355 -28.70 -6.11 4.19
N PHE A 356 -28.34 -4.94 3.62
CA PHE A 356 -28.36 -3.68 4.38
C PHE A 356 -29.76 -3.28 4.81
N CYS A 357 -30.78 -3.47 3.97
CA CYS A 357 -32.18 -3.22 4.33
C CYS A 357 -32.63 -4.16 5.49
N GLU A 358 -32.26 -5.42 5.43
CA GLU A 358 -32.58 -6.41 6.48
C GLU A 358 -31.88 -6.07 7.80
N ILE A 359 -30.61 -5.63 7.77
CA ILE A 359 -29.89 -5.20 8.97
C ILE A 359 -30.52 -3.92 9.54
N ALA A 360 -30.81 -2.92 8.69
CA ALA A 360 -31.43 -1.66 9.12
C ALA A 360 -32.81 -1.85 9.75
N ALA A 361 -33.57 -2.86 9.30
CA ALA A 361 -34.88 -3.17 9.87
C ALA A 361 -34.83 -3.78 11.28
N ARG A 362 -33.69 -4.37 11.69
CA ARG A 362 -33.58 -5.08 12.98
C ARG A 362 -32.56 -4.49 13.94
N VAL A 363 -31.67 -3.62 13.50
CA VAL A 363 -30.61 -2.99 14.31
C VAL A 363 -30.91 -1.50 14.44
N GLU A 364 -31.42 -1.08 15.60
CA GLU A 364 -31.86 0.29 15.86
C GLU A 364 -30.79 1.36 15.59
N GLY A 365 -29.52 1.05 15.89
CA GLY A 365 -28.37 1.93 15.66
C GLY A 365 -27.84 1.97 14.21
N PHE A 366 -28.49 1.26 13.25
CA PHE A 366 -28.02 1.21 11.87
C PHE A 366 -29.04 1.79 10.88
N ALA A 367 -28.70 2.91 10.25
CA ALA A 367 -29.49 3.52 9.19
C ALA A 367 -28.81 3.29 7.81
N TYR A 368 -29.63 3.11 6.79
CA TYR A 368 -29.18 2.87 5.42
C TYR A 368 -29.88 3.77 4.42
N THR A 369 -29.12 4.49 3.61
CA THR A 369 -29.59 5.32 2.50
C THR A 369 -28.92 4.92 1.20
N GLN A 370 -29.72 4.56 0.19
CA GLN A 370 -29.23 4.26 -1.15
C GLN A 370 -29.24 5.53 -2.01
N HIS A 371 -28.12 5.81 -2.68
CA HIS A 371 -28.03 6.90 -3.65
C HIS A 371 -27.60 6.38 -5.02
N TYR A 372 -28.39 6.68 -6.07
CA TYR A 372 -28.08 6.29 -7.44
C TYR A 372 -27.57 7.50 -8.25
N HIS A 373 -26.31 7.43 -8.67
CA HIS A 373 -25.67 8.50 -9.43
C HIS A 373 -26.37 8.79 -10.76
N ARG A 374 -26.91 7.74 -11.42
CA ARG A 374 -27.60 7.87 -12.70
C ARG A 374 -28.88 8.71 -12.57
N ASP A 375 -29.58 8.62 -11.45
CA ASP A 375 -30.87 9.24 -11.24
C ASP A 375 -30.75 10.62 -10.58
N HIS A 376 -29.75 10.80 -9.71
CA HIS A 376 -29.62 11.99 -8.85
C HIS A 376 -28.30 12.76 -9.04
N GLY A 377 -27.40 12.29 -9.95
CA GLY A 377 -26.08 12.87 -10.09
C GLY A 377 -25.15 12.57 -8.90
N PRO A 378 -24.08 13.35 -8.68
CA PRO A 378 -23.21 13.21 -7.53
C PRO A 378 -23.95 13.45 -6.21
N LEU A 379 -23.49 12.82 -5.12
CA LEU A 379 -24.00 13.10 -3.78
C LEU A 379 -23.80 14.59 -3.45
N THR A 380 -24.88 15.28 -3.08
CA THR A 380 -24.83 16.70 -2.71
C THR A 380 -24.88 16.90 -1.20
N GLU A 381 -24.45 18.08 -0.75
CA GLU A 381 -24.57 18.49 0.66
C GLU A 381 -26.03 18.48 1.13
N ALA A 382 -26.92 18.99 0.31
CA ALA A 382 -28.37 19.06 0.62
C ALA A 382 -28.92 17.65 0.88
N PHE A 383 -28.62 16.68 -0.01
CA PHE A 383 -29.08 15.31 0.16
C PHE A 383 -28.46 14.64 1.42
N LEU A 384 -27.18 14.93 1.69
CA LEU A 384 -26.52 14.38 2.87
C LEU A 384 -27.12 14.90 4.16
N ARG A 385 -27.39 16.22 4.26
CA ARG A 385 -27.98 16.83 5.45
C ARG A 385 -29.48 16.49 5.63
N GLU A 386 -30.22 16.31 4.55
CA GLU A 386 -31.61 15.86 4.60
C GLU A 386 -31.74 14.48 5.27
N HIS A 387 -30.82 13.54 4.95
CA HIS A 387 -30.89 12.18 5.44
C HIS A 387 -30.03 11.92 6.70
N CYS A 388 -29.05 12.77 6.99
CA CYS A 388 -28.16 12.70 8.14
C CYS A 388 -27.84 14.12 8.65
N PRO A 389 -28.77 14.76 9.39
CA PRO A 389 -28.62 16.14 9.84
C PRO A 389 -27.39 16.38 10.72
N ASP A 390 -27.00 15.36 11.50
CA ASP A 390 -25.87 15.35 12.42
C ASP A 390 -24.54 14.87 11.77
N CYS A 391 -24.49 14.77 10.44
CA CYS A 391 -23.32 14.26 9.72
C CYS A 391 -22.00 14.97 10.08
N ALA A 392 -22.08 16.27 10.44
CA ALA A 392 -20.92 17.06 10.86
C ALA A 392 -20.32 16.65 12.22
N GLU A 393 -21.07 15.94 13.05
CA GLU A 393 -20.67 15.50 14.39
C GLU A 393 -20.06 14.09 14.37
N ARG A 394 -20.31 13.32 13.30
CA ARG A 394 -19.92 11.91 13.16
C ARG A 394 -18.47 11.73 12.72
N GLU A 395 -17.89 10.58 13.04
CA GLU A 395 -16.65 10.10 12.38
C GLU A 395 -17.01 9.57 11.00
N ILE A 396 -16.28 10.01 9.97
CA ILE A 396 -16.63 9.74 8.57
C ILE A 396 -15.67 8.74 7.94
N TYR A 397 -16.21 7.69 7.36
CA TYR A 397 -15.45 6.66 6.68
C TYR A 397 -15.83 6.60 5.19
N LEU A 398 -14.83 6.74 4.31
CA LEU A 398 -14.99 6.75 2.85
C LEU A 398 -14.29 5.53 2.25
N CYS A 399 -15.01 4.74 1.46
CA CYS A 399 -14.39 3.67 0.70
C CYS A 399 -15.07 3.48 -0.65
N GLY A 400 -14.30 3.64 -1.73
CA GLY A 400 -14.80 3.53 -3.09
C GLY A 400 -13.78 3.97 -4.14
N PRO A 401 -14.22 4.19 -5.38
CA PRO A 401 -13.35 4.66 -6.47
C PRO A 401 -12.58 5.95 -6.10
N PRO A 402 -11.31 6.11 -6.53
CA PRO A 402 -10.49 7.27 -6.17
C PRO A 402 -11.13 8.61 -6.44
N GLY A 403 -11.79 8.77 -7.62
CA GLY A 403 -12.48 10.01 -7.98
C GLY A 403 -13.66 10.33 -7.06
N MET A 404 -14.44 9.33 -6.63
CA MET A 404 -15.52 9.48 -5.66
C MET A 404 -14.98 9.91 -4.30
N ASN A 405 -13.96 9.22 -3.80
CA ASN A 405 -13.35 9.55 -2.50
C ASN A 405 -12.78 10.98 -2.49
N ALA A 406 -12.09 11.40 -3.58
CA ALA A 406 -11.56 12.76 -3.70
C ALA A 406 -12.64 13.83 -3.75
N TYR A 407 -13.76 13.56 -4.46
CA TYR A 407 -14.91 14.43 -4.50
C TYR A 407 -15.56 14.58 -3.14
N LEU A 408 -15.87 13.46 -2.47
CA LEU A 408 -16.52 13.46 -1.16
C LEU A 408 -15.64 14.10 -0.07
N GLN A 409 -14.34 13.87 -0.09
CA GLN A 409 -13.42 14.55 0.84
C GLN A 409 -13.48 16.07 0.68
N ARG A 410 -13.48 16.58 -0.55
CA ARG A 410 -13.61 18.03 -0.80
C ARG A 410 -14.94 18.55 -0.31
N LEU A 411 -16.04 17.89 -0.69
CA LEU A 411 -17.39 18.27 -0.28
C LEU A 411 -17.49 18.39 1.25
N LEU A 412 -16.98 17.40 2.00
CA LEU A 412 -17.04 17.38 3.46
C LEU A 412 -16.16 18.46 4.11
N ILE A 413 -14.96 18.70 3.55
CA ILE A 413 -14.05 19.75 4.06
C ILE A 413 -14.63 21.13 3.80
N GLU A 414 -15.26 21.38 2.65
CA GLU A 414 -15.93 22.64 2.31
C GLU A 414 -17.09 22.93 3.26
N GLN A 415 -17.72 21.90 3.84
CA GLN A 415 -18.73 22.01 4.88
C GLN A 415 -18.15 22.24 6.30
N GLY A 416 -16.83 22.43 6.43
CA GLY A 416 -16.18 22.68 7.70
C GLY A 416 -15.87 21.43 8.51
N ILE A 417 -16.07 20.22 7.98
CA ILE A 417 -15.73 18.98 8.69
C ILE A 417 -14.20 18.84 8.75
N PRO A 418 -13.64 18.68 9.94
CA PRO A 418 -12.19 18.54 10.09
C PRO A 418 -11.65 17.31 9.35
N ALA A 419 -10.62 17.49 8.55
CA ALA A 419 -9.98 16.39 7.80
C ALA A 419 -9.48 15.24 8.72
N ALA A 420 -9.27 15.49 10.00
CA ALA A 420 -8.90 14.47 10.99
C ALA A 420 -10.02 13.46 11.25
N ARG A 421 -11.29 13.86 11.07
CA ARG A 421 -12.46 12.99 11.22
C ARG A 421 -12.88 12.27 9.94
N ILE A 422 -12.18 12.53 8.83
CA ILE A 422 -12.43 11.87 7.55
C ILE A 422 -11.39 10.79 7.33
N HIS A 423 -11.80 9.53 7.41
CA HIS A 423 -10.99 8.35 7.18
C HIS A 423 -11.29 7.80 5.80
N SER A 424 -10.29 7.69 4.94
CA SER A 424 -10.48 7.14 3.61
C SER A 424 -9.47 6.05 3.31
N GLU A 425 -9.96 4.97 2.71
CA GLU A 425 -9.12 3.94 2.13
C GLU A 425 -9.36 3.87 0.62
N VAL A 426 -8.25 3.83 -0.12
CA VAL A 426 -8.27 3.68 -1.58
C VAL A 426 -7.57 2.37 -1.88
N PHE A 427 -8.27 1.46 -2.55
CA PHE A 427 -7.71 0.17 -3.00
C PHE A 427 -6.96 0.31 -4.34
N ASP A 428 -6.17 1.36 -4.48
CA ASP A 428 -5.31 1.56 -5.64
C ASP A 428 -3.92 1.03 -5.29
N PHE A 429 -3.69 -0.25 -5.56
CA PHE A 429 -2.44 -0.95 -5.29
C PHE A 429 -1.51 -0.99 -6.52
N LEU A 430 -1.83 -0.22 -7.58
CA LEU A 430 -1.06 -0.15 -8.84
C LEU A 430 -0.51 1.25 -9.07
#